data_e5bda9eabe60e8ed7e1fbe7280eb8cd0
#
_entry.id   e5bda9eabe60e8ed7e1fbe7280eb8cd0
#
_cell.length_a   1.000
_cell.length_b   1.000
_cell.length_c   1.000
_cell.angle_alpha   90.00
_cell.angle_beta   90.00
_cell.angle_gamma   90.00
#
_symmetry.space_group_name_H-M   'P 1'
#
loop_
_entity.id
_entity.type
_entity.pdbx_description
1 polymer ?
#
loop_
_entity_poly.entity_id
_entity_poly.type
_entity_poly.pdbx_seq_one_letter_code
_entity_poly.pdbx_strand_id
1 'polypeptide(L)' 'MMKTAIKTEFLCVKPRSEYAQELFENSMYKLHSCRVVWRRNGEIGLESITNRFDFTIRESGDDDWEVIK' A
#
# COMPACT_ATOMS: atom_id res chain seq x y z
N MET A 1 -31.63 5.95 -9.73
CA MET A 1 -30.58 6.18 -9.94
C MET A 1 -29.74 5.19 -9.62
N MET A 2 -28.87 4.99 -10.09
CA MET A 2 -28.14 4.09 -9.79
C MET A 2 -27.06 4.52 -9.07
N LYS A 3 -26.77 3.92 -8.13
CA LYS A 3 -25.80 4.24 -7.40
C LYS A 3 -24.61 3.61 -7.87
N THR A 4 -23.61 4.28 -8.08
CA THR A 4 -22.36 3.67 -8.44
C THR A 4 -21.73 3.09 -7.25
N ALA A 5 -21.44 1.85 -7.32
CA ALA A 5 -20.79 1.19 -6.22
C ALA A 5 -19.36 1.65 -6.17
N ILE A 6 -18.89 2.03 -5.00
CA ILE A 6 -17.54 2.40 -4.83
C ILE A 6 -16.75 1.14 -4.66
N LYS A 7 -15.84 0.89 -5.61
CA LYS A 7 -15.09 -0.31 -5.55
C LYS A 7 -13.86 -0.07 -4.76
N THR A 8 -13.69 -0.75 -3.69
CA THR A 8 -12.49 -0.63 -2.86
C THR A 8 -11.40 -1.49 -3.48
N GLU A 9 -10.26 -0.90 -3.69
CA GLU A 9 -9.16 -1.61 -4.27
C GLU A 9 -8.12 -1.88 -3.19
N PHE A 10 -7.59 -3.08 -3.18
CA PHE A 10 -6.55 -3.45 -2.23
C PHE A 10 -5.30 -3.89 -2.97
N LEU A 11 -4.16 -3.58 -2.41
CA LEU A 11 -2.89 -4.05 -2.94
C LEU A 11 -2.12 -4.67 -1.79
N CYS A 12 -1.37 -5.70 -2.11
CA CYS A 12 -0.51 -6.33 -1.12
C CYS A 12 0.90 -5.85 -1.41
N VAL A 13 1.60 -5.38 -0.40
CA VAL A 13 2.96 -4.86 -0.57
C VAL A 13 3.92 -5.53 0.39
N LYS A 14 5.18 -5.52 0.00
CA LYS A 14 6.23 -6.08 0.81
C LYS A 14 7.27 -4.98 0.99
N PRO A 15 7.72 -4.71 2.22
CA PRO A 15 8.75 -3.70 2.43
C PRO A 15 10.08 -4.18 1.89
N ARG A 16 10.79 -3.30 1.19
CA ARG A 16 12.07 -3.64 0.59
C ARG A 16 13.25 -3.01 1.31
N SER A 17 13.08 -1.81 1.82
CA SER A 17 14.17 -1.09 2.46
C SER A 17 14.09 -1.26 3.97
N GLU A 18 15.18 -0.94 4.64
CA GLU A 18 15.16 -0.97 6.10
C GLU A 18 14.15 0.02 6.63
N TYR A 19 14.06 1.17 5.97
CA TYR A 19 13.12 2.19 6.37
C TYR A 19 11.68 1.64 6.36
N ALA A 20 11.32 0.98 5.26
CA ALA A 20 9.98 0.42 5.14
C ALA A 20 9.74 -0.70 6.15
N GLN A 21 10.77 -1.50 6.39
CA GLN A 21 10.64 -2.58 7.35
C GLN A 21 10.43 -2.05 8.75
N GLU A 22 11.08 -0.93 9.08
CA GLU A 22 10.91 -0.34 10.40
C GLU A 22 9.54 0.25 10.60
N LEU A 23 8.89 0.70 9.54
CA LEU A 23 7.55 1.23 9.65
C LEU A 23 6.56 0.16 10.11
N PHE A 24 6.86 -1.09 9.81
CA PHE A 24 6.04 -2.19 10.27
C PHE A 24 6.79 -2.96 11.34
N GLU A 25 7.48 -2.22 12.21
CA GLU A 25 8.36 -2.81 13.16
C GLU A 25 7.88 -4.03 13.82
N ASN A 26 8.75 -4.96 13.98
CA ASN A 26 8.47 -6.21 14.64
C ASN A 26 7.34 -7.00 14.01
N SER A 27 6.97 -6.67 12.80
CA SER A 27 5.94 -7.40 12.16
C SER A 27 6.49 -8.74 11.70
N MET A 28 5.78 -9.79 12.02
CA MET A 28 6.16 -11.10 11.58
C MET A 28 5.65 -11.31 10.17
N TYR A 29 4.82 -10.40 9.69
CA TYR A 29 4.25 -10.54 8.38
C TYR A 29 5.16 -9.93 7.36
N LYS A 30 5.38 -10.61 6.26
CA LYS A 30 6.23 -10.11 5.21
C LYS A 30 5.42 -9.40 4.14
N LEU A 31 4.14 -9.56 4.17
CA LEU A 31 3.24 -8.94 3.21
C LEU A 31 2.18 -8.17 3.96
N HIS A 32 1.80 -7.04 3.43
CA HIS A 32 0.82 -6.20 4.10
C HIS A 32 -0.27 -5.81 3.12
N SER A 33 -1.50 -6.04 3.50
CA SER A 33 -2.65 -5.62 2.69
C SER A 33 -2.91 -4.15 2.93
N CYS A 34 -3.07 -3.42 1.86
CA CYS A 34 -3.31 -2.00 1.95
C CYS A 34 -4.50 -1.61 1.10
N ARG A 35 -5.22 -0.62 1.53
CA ARG A 35 -6.34 -0.08 0.79
C ARG A 35 -5.82 1.06 -0.08
N VAL A 36 -6.22 1.07 -1.34
CA VAL A 36 -5.82 2.15 -2.23
C VAL A 36 -6.72 3.34 -1.94
N VAL A 37 -6.11 4.44 -1.52
CA VAL A 37 -6.85 5.63 -1.17
C VAL A 37 -6.98 6.56 -2.36
N TRP A 38 -5.93 6.66 -3.15
CA TRP A 38 -5.96 7.49 -4.35
C TRP A 38 -4.85 7.07 -5.32
N ARG A 39 -5.02 7.49 -6.55
CA ARG A 39 -4.02 7.27 -7.58
C ARG A 39 -3.93 8.53 -8.39
N ARG A 40 -2.72 8.99 -8.69
CA ARG A 40 -2.54 10.09 -9.63
C ARG A 40 -1.08 10.28 -9.95
N ASN A 41 -0.83 10.73 -11.17
CA ASN A 41 0.53 11.06 -11.62
C ASN A 41 1.56 9.97 -11.35
N GLY A 42 1.16 8.74 -11.51
CA GLY A 42 2.09 7.63 -11.34
C GLY A 42 2.35 7.25 -9.89
N GLU A 43 1.60 7.82 -8.96
CA GLU A 43 1.73 7.50 -7.56
C GLU A 43 0.44 6.90 -7.03
N ILE A 44 0.57 6.08 -6.01
CA ILE A 44 -0.57 5.42 -5.39
C ILE A 44 -0.49 5.68 -3.90
N GLY A 45 -1.56 6.24 -3.35
CA GLY A 45 -1.66 6.45 -1.91
C GLY A 45 -2.29 5.22 -1.29
N LEU A 46 -1.65 4.68 -0.28
CA LEU A 46 -2.09 3.44 0.37
C LEU A 46 -2.27 3.66 1.86
N GLU A 47 -3.19 2.89 2.42
CA GLU A 47 -3.38 2.87 3.85
C GLU A 47 -3.23 1.42 4.30
N SER A 48 -2.30 1.16 5.18
CA SER A 48 -2.10 -0.19 5.71
C SER A 48 -3.29 -0.56 6.57
N ILE A 49 -3.92 -1.68 6.28
CA ILE A 49 -5.07 -2.13 7.04
C ILE A 49 -4.63 -2.57 8.43
N THR A 50 -3.49 -3.21 8.52
CA THR A 50 -3.01 -3.72 9.80
C THR A 50 -2.54 -2.63 10.72
N ASN A 51 -1.71 -1.75 10.22
CA ASN A 51 -1.09 -0.73 11.06
C ASN A 51 -1.74 0.63 10.97
N ARG A 52 -2.69 0.77 10.08
CA ARG A 52 -3.47 2.00 9.97
C ARG A 52 -2.61 3.22 9.70
N PHE A 53 -1.60 3.08 8.89
CA PHE A 53 -0.85 4.23 8.54
C PHE A 53 -0.79 4.39 7.03
N ASP A 54 -0.65 5.63 6.59
CA ASP A 54 -0.69 5.97 5.18
C ASP A 54 0.69 6.15 4.60
N PHE A 55 0.86 5.74 3.37
CA PHE A 55 2.12 5.96 2.68
C PHE A 55 1.85 5.99 1.18
N THR A 56 2.83 6.44 0.42
CA THR A 56 2.69 6.57 -1.02
C THR A 56 3.77 5.75 -1.69
N ILE A 57 3.41 5.11 -2.78
CA ILE A 57 4.37 4.37 -3.58
C ILE A 57 4.32 4.85 -5.00
N ARG A 58 5.38 4.60 -5.77
CA ARG A 58 5.40 4.90 -7.19
C ARG A 58 4.89 3.68 -7.94
N GLU A 59 3.98 3.91 -8.86
CA GLU A 59 3.35 2.82 -9.59
C GLU A 59 4.35 2.07 -10.47
N SER A 60 5.35 2.77 -11.00
CA SER A 60 6.32 2.15 -11.89
C SER A 60 7.39 1.36 -11.13
N GLY A 61 7.47 1.53 -9.85
CA GLY A 61 8.47 0.83 -9.05
C GLY A 61 8.94 1.72 -7.93
N ASP A 62 8.93 1.20 -6.73
CA ASP A 62 9.27 1.98 -5.56
C ASP A 62 10.49 1.37 -4.89
N ASP A 63 11.35 2.21 -4.33
CA ASP A 63 12.56 1.74 -3.68
C ASP A 63 12.29 1.09 -2.35
N ASP A 64 11.21 1.48 -1.70
CA ASP A 64 10.90 1.00 -0.36
C ASP A 64 9.87 -0.11 -0.33
N TRP A 65 9.03 -0.20 -1.37
CA TRP A 65 7.92 -1.13 -1.35
C TRP A 65 7.78 -1.89 -2.66
N GLU A 66 7.47 -3.16 -2.54
CA GLU A 66 7.25 -3.99 -3.72
C GLU A 66 5.78 -4.40 -3.73
N VAL A 67 5.09 -4.18 -4.84
CA VAL A 67 3.70 -4.61 -4.98
C VAL A 67 3.72 -6.07 -5.39
N ILE A 68 2.99 -6.89 -4.65
CA ILE A 68 2.92 -8.31 -4.92
C ILE A 68 1.69 -8.58 -5.75
N LYS A 69 1.86 -9.22 -6.86
CA LYS A 69 0.76 -9.50 -7.78
C LYS A 69 0.34 -10.95 -7.76
#